data_88b482600037ba26cb2fc65482240b10
#
_entry.id   88b482600037ba26cb2fc65482240b10
#
_cell.length_a   1.000
_cell.length_b   1.000
_cell.length_c   1.000
_cell.angle_alpha   90.00
_cell.angle_beta   90.00
_cell.angle_gamma   90.00
#
_symmetry.space_group_name_H-M   'P 1'
#
loop_
_entity.id
_entity.type
_entity.pdbx_description
1 polymer ?
#
loop_
_entity_poly.entity_id
_entity_poly.type
_entity_poly.pdbx_seq_one_letter_code
_entity_poly.pdbx_strand_id
1 'polypeptide(L)'
;LQRQTRPTSTFNREQNLRFQGQYFDKETGLHYNTFRYYAPDLGRFTQQDPIGLAGGINLYAYAPNPLTWVDPWGWETIMVNPKDINFSQISVNKNFDIPKDVTDQLGLSKQKINIDKYAKIVKAANLPNGSNPIMDNMKPIRVVNVKGQYVVRDGNSRLYIAQTSKVKSIPIEIVTDVEELKEFNSRLKRNGLPNQGTSKLPTCR
;
A
#
# COMPACT_ATOMS: atom_id res chain seq x y z
N LEU A 1 13.15 -56.06 -29.96
CA LEU A 1 13.36 -54.61 -30.06
C LEU A 1 12.93 -53.94 -28.73
N GLN A 2 13.88 -53.82 -27.78
CA GLN A 2 13.66 -53.13 -26.54
C GLN A 2 13.74 -51.63 -26.79
N ARG A 3 12.64 -50.93 -26.52
CA ARG A 3 12.59 -49.46 -26.49
C ARG A 3 13.34 -48.97 -25.27
N GLN A 4 14.54 -48.41 -25.44
CA GLN A 4 15.21 -47.64 -24.40
C GLN A 4 14.41 -46.35 -24.14
N THR A 5 13.73 -46.28 -23.02
CA THR A 5 13.19 -45.04 -22.48
C THR A 5 14.37 -44.22 -21.95
N ARG A 6 14.66 -43.08 -22.54
CA ARG A 6 15.60 -42.09 -22.01
C ARG A 6 15.08 -41.62 -20.67
N PRO A 7 15.90 -41.55 -19.61
CA PRO A 7 15.50 -40.91 -18.39
C PRO A 7 15.32 -39.42 -18.67
N THR A 8 14.09 -38.92 -18.54
CA THR A 8 13.84 -37.49 -18.46
C THR A 8 14.50 -37.01 -17.18
N SER A 9 15.60 -36.24 -17.32
CA SER A 9 16.21 -35.53 -16.22
C SER A 9 15.20 -34.47 -15.74
N THR A 10 14.39 -34.84 -14.78
CA THR A 10 13.62 -33.86 -14.00
C THR A 10 14.64 -33.04 -13.21
N PHE A 11 15.01 -31.91 -13.74
CA PHE A 11 15.61 -30.84 -12.96
C PHE A 11 14.58 -30.43 -11.92
N ASN A 12 14.63 -31.08 -10.75
CA ASN A 12 13.85 -30.69 -9.60
C ASN A 12 14.45 -29.39 -9.06
N ARG A 13 14.18 -28.27 -9.75
CA ARG A 13 14.50 -26.93 -9.24
C ARG A 13 13.52 -26.66 -8.12
N GLU A 14 13.97 -26.86 -6.90
CA GLU A 14 13.21 -26.51 -5.73
C GLU A 14 12.84 -25.03 -5.80
N GLN A 15 11.56 -24.75 -5.86
CA GLN A 15 11.04 -23.39 -5.88
C GLN A 15 10.74 -22.95 -4.45
N ASN A 16 11.54 -22.00 -3.94
CA ASN A 16 11.41 -21.47 -2.59
C ASN A 16 10.56 -20.17 -2.49
N LEU A 17 10.18 -19.58 -3.63
CA LEU A 17 9.24 -18.45 -3.61
C LEU A 17 7.86 -18.96 -3.14
N ARG A 18 7.21 -18.20 -2.28
CA ARG A 18 5.90 -18.51 -1.73
C ARG A 18 4.91 -17.40 -2.13
N PHE A 19 4.14 -16.88 -1.20
CA PHE A 19 3.27 -15.75 -1.48
C PHE A 19 4.10 -14.50 -1.80
N GLN A 20 3.48 -13.44 -2.31
CA GLN A 20 4.23 -12.24 -2.75
C GLN A 20 5.08 -11.68 -1.60
N GLY A 21 6.38 -11.52 -1.85
CA GLY A 21 7.34 -11.08 -0.85
C GLY A 21 7.93 -12.16 0.05
N GLN A 22 7.46 -13.42 -0.06
CA GLN A 22 7.89 -14.52 0.81
C GLN A 22 8.87 -15.48 0.14
N TYR A 23 9.85 -15.93 0.90
CA TYR A 23 10.82 -16.95 0.53
C TYR A 23 10.84 -18.07 1.58
N PHE A 24 10.70 -19.32 1.14
CA PHE A 24 10.70 -20.46 2.04
C PHE A 24 12.10 -20.74 2.58
N ASP A 25 12.22 -20.68 3.89
CA ASP A 25 13.40 -21.09 4.62
C ASP A 25 13.24 -22.57 5.02
N LYS A 26 14.07 -23.42 4.40
CA LYS A 26 14.02 -24.87 4.61
C LYS A 26 14.52 -25.30 5.98
N GLU A 27 15.41 -24.53 6.58
CA GLU A 27 16.00 -24.87 7.87
C GLU A 27 15.00 -24.69 9.00
N THR A 28 14.18 -23.64 8.91
CA THR A 28 13.18 -23.31 9.93
C THR A 28 11.76 -23.78 9.58
N GLY A 29 11.47 -24.07 8.30
CA GLY A 29 10.14 -24.34 7.80
C GLY A 29 9.24 -23.10 7.71
N LEU A 30 9.79 -21.92 7.94
CA LEU A 30 9.08 -20.65 7.93
C LEU A 30 9.21 -19.96 6.56
N HIS A 31 8.38 -18.94 6.33
CA HIS A 31 8.50 -18.07 5.16
C HIS A 31 9.16 -16.76 5.58
N TYR A 32 10.39 -16.53 5.10
CA TYR A 32 11.08 -15.26 5.28
C TYR A 32 10.37 -14.16 4.47
N ASN A 33 10.00 -13.08 5.13
CA ASN A 33 9.33 -11.93 4.55
C ASN A 33 10.02 -10.64 5.02
N THR A 34 11.15 -10.33 4.42
CA THR A 34 12.01 -9.15 4.63
C THR A 34 12.35 -8.84 6.10
N PHE A 35 11.38 -8.46 6.93
CA PHE A 35 11.59 -8.07 8.33
C PHE A 35 11.03 -9.07 9.33
N ARG A 36 10.20 -10.02 8.90
CA ARG A 36 9.56 -11.02 9.75
C ARG A 36 9.58 -12.41 9.13
N TYR A 37 9.38 -13.42 9.97
CA TYR A 37 9.14 -14.78 9.53
C TYR A 37 7.67 -15.13 9.70
N TYR A 38 7.04 -15.60 8.64
CA TYR A 38 5.65 -16.05 8.64
C TYR A 38 5.60 -17.55 8.86
N ALA A 39 4.77 -17.99 9.83
CA ALA A 39 4.51 -19.38 10.12
C ALA A 39 3.25 -19.82 9.37
N PRO A 40 3.36 -20.58 8.26
CA PRO A 40 2.19 -21.00 7.47
C PRO A 40 1.21 -21.85 8.25
N ASP A 41 1.70 -22.69 9.16
CA ASP A 41 0.88 -23.57 10.01
C ASP A 41 0.05 -22.79 11.03
N LEU A 42 0.52 -21.60 11.45
CA LEU A 42 -0.15 -20.73 12.42
C LEU A 42 -0.93 -19.59 11.76
N GLY A 43 -0.72 -19.37 10.46
CA GLY A 43 -1.36 -18.27 9.72
C GLY A 43 -0.95 -16.88 10.20
N ARG A 44 0.25 -16.71 10.79
CA ARG A 44 0.70 -15.45 11.38
C ARG A 44 2.23 -15.30 11.34
N PHE A 45 2.70 -14.08 11.59
CA PHE A 45 4.12 -13.84 11.82
C PHE A 45 4.58 -14.41 13.17
N THR A 46 5.85 -14.78 13.27
CA THR A 46 6.49 -15.28 14.49
C THR A 46 7.05 -14.17 15.37
N GLN A 47 7.32 -13.01 14.78
CA GLN A 47 7.76 -11.80 15.47
C GLN A 47 6.65 -10.75 15.48
N GLN A 48 6.72 -9.86 16.47
CA GLN A 48 5.86 -8.68 16.54
C GLN A 48 6.16 -7.75 15.35
N ASP A 49 5.15 -6.99 14.96
CA ASP A 49 5.31 -5.97 13.93
C ASP A 49 6.36 -4.93 14.36
N PRO A 50 7.40 -4.65 13.55
CA PRO A 50 8.40 -3.63 13.86
C PRO A 50 7.82 -2.24 14.08
N ILE A 51 6.64 -1.95 13.48
CA ILE A 51 5.92 -0.68 13.67
C ILE A 51 4.97 -0.70 14.88
N GLY A 52 4.92 -1.82 15.60
CA GLY A 52 4.10 -1.99 16.81
C GLY A 52 2.62 -1.79 16.56
N LEU A 53 1.92 -1.18 17.54
CA LEU A 53 0.48 -0.91 17.44
C LEU A 53 0.07 0.00 16.27
N ALA A 54 1.03 0.63 15.61
CA ALA A 54 0.77 1.39 14.39
C ALA A 54 0.35 0.49 13.21
N GLY A 55 0.75 -0.80 13.21
CA GLY A 55 0.31 -1.83 12.27
C GLY A 55 -1.05 -2.45 12.61
N GLY A 56 -1.59 -2.19 13.79
CA GLY A 56 -2.86 -2.78 14.26
C GLY A 56 -2.77 -3.36 15.66
N ILE A 57 -3.90 -3.81 16.21
CA ILE A 57 -3.96 -4.39 17.55
C ILE A 57 -3.30 -5.77 17.60
N ASN A 58 -3.39 -6.53 16.51
CA ASN A 58 -2.76 -7.85 16.42
C ASN A 58 -1.37 -7.73 15.79
N LEU A 59 -0.35 -7.60 16.63
CA LEU A 59 1.05 -7.43 16.22
C LEU A 59 1.64 -8.61 15.41
N TYR A 60 0.93 -9.71 15.31
CA TYR A 60 1.36 -10.93 14.59
C TYR A 60 0.56 -11.19 13.32
N ALA A 61 -0.45 -10.37 13.01
CA ALA A 61 -1.26 -10.54 11.82
C ALA A 61 -0.42 -10.39 10.53
N TYR A 62 -0.79 -11.16 9.49
CA TYR A 62 -0.19 -11.00 8.15
C TYR A 62 -0.80 -9.80 7.43
N ALA A 63 -2.12 -9.73 7.40
CA ALA A 63 -2.89 -8.67 6.78
C ALA A 63 -4.35 -8.75 7.22
N PRO A 64 -5.13 -7.66 7.14
CA PRO A 64 -6.57 -7.65 7.47
C PRO A 64 -7.39 -8.65 6.63
N ASN A 65 -7.00 -8.89 5.40
CA ASN A 65 -7.56 -9.90 4.51
C ASN A 65 -6.46 -10.54 3.67
N PRO A 66 -5.95 -11.71 4.06
CA PRO A 66 -4.84 -12.38 3.37
C PRO A 66 -5.17 -12.88 1.96
N LEU A 67 -6.46 -12.91 1.56
CA LEU A 67 -6.87 -13.32 0.22
C LEU A 67 -6.75 -12.18 -0.82
N THR A 68 -6.83 -10.94 -0.37
CA THR A 68 -6.84 -9.76 -1.25
C THR A 68 -5.69 -8.80 -0.97
N TRP A 69 -4.94 -9.02 0.10
CA TRP A 69 -3.87 -8.16 0.56
C TRP A 69 -2.54 -8.88 0.51
N VAL A 70 -1.50 -8.13 0.16
CA VAL A 70 -0.11 -8.60 0.15
C VAL A 70 0.68 -7.72 1.09
N ASP A 71 1.47 -8.36 1.94
CA ASP A 71 2.47 -7.70 2.78
C ASP A 71 3.89 -8.01 2.25
N PRO A 72 4.38 -7.30 1.21
CA PRO A 72 5.65 -7.60 0.56
C PRO A 72 6.87 -7.39 1.44
N TRP A 73 6.70 -6.62 2.52
CA TRP A 73 7.79 -6.19 3.40
C TRP A 73 7.72 -6.84 4.78
N GLY A 74 6.66 -7.60 5.09
CA GLY A 74 6.39 -8.08 6.43
C GLY A 74 5.99 -6.94 7.38
N TRP A 75 5.39 -5.86 6.85
CA TRP A 75 4.82 -4.75 7.61
C TRP A 75 3.33 -4.69 7.35
N GLU A 76 2.54 -4.70 8.42
CA GLU A 76 1.09 -4.59 8.26
C GLU A 76 0.74 -3.21 7.68
N THR A 77 -0.03 -3.20 6.61
CA THR A 77 -0.53 -1.95 6.02
C THR A 77 -1.62 -1.39 6.91
N ILE A 78 -1.38 -0.22 7.48
CA ILE A 78 -2.33 0.47 8.33
C ILE A 78 -3.47 1.00 7.48
N MET A 79 -4.70 0.66 7.85
CA MET A 79 -5.90 1.22 7.23
C MET A 79 -6.36 2.44 8.01
N VAL A 80 -6.41 3.59 7.35
CA VAL A 80 -6.78 4.87 7.96
C VAL A 80 -7.90 5.53 7.18
N ASN A 81 -8.81 6.21 7.88
CA ASN A 81 -9.79 7.04 7.21
C ASN A 81 -9.06 8.20 6.49
N PRO A 82 -9.29 8.40 5.19
CA PRO A 82 -8.61 9.46 4.45
C PRO A 82 -8.78 10.85 5.05
N LYS A 83 -9.86 11.10 5.77
CA LYS A 83 -10.14 12.39 6.43
C LYS A 83 -9.21 12.68 7.60
N ASP A 84 -8.60 11.63 8.19
CA ASP A 84 -7.66 11.77 9.31
C ASP A 84 -6.23 12.04 8.84
N ILE A 85 -6.05 12.21 7.52
CA ILE A 85 -4.76 12.49 6.90
C ILE A 85 -4.77 13.90 6.32
N ASN A 86 -3.77 14.69 6.67
CA ASN A 86 -3.57 16.03 6.16
C ASN A 86 -2.70 16.05 4.89
N PHE A 87 -2.95 17.00 4.02
CA PHE A 87 -2.14 17.23 2.83
C PHE A 87 -0.85 17.98 3.17
N SER A 88 0.22 17.68 2.44
CA SER A 88 1.49 18.42 2.48
C SER A 88 1.64 19.40 1.30
N GLN A 89 0.60 19.56 0.49
CA GLN A 89 0.55 20.43 -0.68
C GLN A 89 -0.79 21.17 -0.76
N ILE A 90 -0.76 22.39 -1.29
CA ILE A 90 -1.95 23.23 -1.49
C ILE A 90 -2.62 22.98 -2.85
N SER A 91 -1.95 22.26 -3.75
CA SER A 91 -2.48 21.88 -5.06
C SER A 91 -2.05 20.46 -5.45
N VAL A 92 -2.87 19.82 -6.28
CA VAL A 92 -2.58 18.53 -6.93
C VAL A 92 -2.66 18.68 -8.45
N ASN A 93 -1.98 17.79 -9.16
CA ASN A 93 -2.00 17.79 -10.61
C ASN A 93 -3.40 17.42 -11.12
N LYS A 94 -3.92 18.23 -12.06
CA LYS A 94 -5.21 17.98 -12.72
C LYS A 94 -5.24 16.66 -13.48
N ASN A 95 -4.12 16.22 -14.02
CA ASN A 95 -3.98 14.94 -14.70
C ASN A 95 -3.32 13.94 -13.76
N PHE A 96 -3.98 12.81 -13.57
CA PHE A 96 -3.52 11.70 -12.73
C PHE A 96 -3.07 10.54 -13.62
N ASP A 97 -1.89 9.98 -13.31
CA ASP A 97 -1.39 8.79 -13.98
C ASP A 97 -1.94 7.55 -13.28
N ILE A 98 -2.80 6.80 -13.97
CA ILE A 98 -3.35 5.55 -13.46
C ILE A 98 -2.32 4.44 -13.67
N PRO A 99 -2.07 3.57 -12.67
CA PRO A 99 -1.26 2.38 -12.83
C PRO A 99 -1.82 1.50 -13.95
N LYS A 100 -0.94 0.87 -14.72
CA LYS A 100 -1.32 0.10 -15.93
C LYS A 100 -2.28 -1.05 -15.62
N ASP A 101 -2.02 -1.78 -14.53
CA ASP A 101 -2.86 -2.85 -14.02
C ASP A 101 -4.30 -2.39 -13.73
N VAL A 102 -4.46 -1.22 -13.13
CA VAL A 102 -5.77 -0.60 -12.86
C VAL A 102 -6.43 -0.13 -14.18
N THR A 103 -5.64 0.39 -15.12
CA THR A 103 -6.13 0.80 -16.43
C THR A 103 -6.72 -0.39 -17.20
N ASP A 104 -6.02 -1.52 -17.17
CA ASP A 104 -6.44 -2.76 -17.84
C ASP A 104 -7.71 -3.33 -17.19
N GLN A 105 -7.80 -3.33 -15.86
CA GLN A 105 -8.99 -3.77 -15.12
C GLN A 105 -10.25 -2.92 -15.39
N LEU A 106 -10.06 -1.61 -15.57
CA LEU A 106 -11.14 -0.66 -15.84
C LEU A 106 -11.47 -0.50 -17.32
N GLY A 107 -10.76 -1.16 -18.23
CA GLY A 107 -10.94 -1.03 -19.68
C GLY A 107 -10.66 0.39 -20.19
N LEU A 108 -9.76 1.13 -19.54
CA LEU A 108 -9.44 2.51 -19.91
C LEU A 108 -8.38 2.55 -21.00
N SER A 109 -8.63 3.30 -22.06
CA SER A 109 -7.71 3.44 -23.20
C SER A 109 -6.52 4.36 -22.96
N LYS A 110 -6.48 5.09 -21.85
CA LYS A 110 -5.45 6.10 -21.54
C LYS A 110 -4.99 5.97 -20.09
N GLN A 111 -3.68 5.97 -19.87
CA GLN A 111 -3.08 6.01 -18.54
C GLN A 111 -3.22 7.37 -17.83
N LYS A 112 -3.47 8.46 -18.55
CA LYS A 112 -3.69 9.80 -18.00
C LYS A 112 -5.16 10.17 -18.03
N ILE A 113 -5.70 10.54 -16.88
CA ILE A 113 -7.10 10.95 -16.73
C ILE A 113 -7.17 12.20 -15.86
N ASN A 114 -8.21 13.01 -16.09
CA ASN A 114 -8.53 14.10 -15.18
C ASN A 114 -8.85 13.53 -13.79
N ILE A 115 -8.24 14.08 -12.73
CA ILE A 115 -8.31 13.58 -11.36
C ILE A 115 -9.75 13.53 -10.81
N ASP A 116 -10.57 14.54 -11.12
CA ASP A 116 -11.97 14.58 -10.68
C ASP A 116 -12.83 13.53 -11.41
N LYS A 117 -12.53 13.29 -12.69
CA LYS A 117 -13.18 12.22 -13.45
C LYS A 117 -12.80 10.85 -12.88
N TYR A 118 -11.54 10.66 -12.51
CA TYR A 118 -11.10 9.42 -11.87
C TYR A 118 -11.71 9.24 -10.47
N ALA A 119 -11.81 10.31 -9.68
CA ALA A 119 -12.49 10.26 -8.38
C ALA A 119 -13.97 9.83 -8.50
N LYS A 120 -14.66 10.19 -9.59
CA LYS A 120 -16.03 9.69 -9.84
C LYS A 120 -16.07 8.19 -10.13
N ILE A 121 -15.08 7.65 -10.87
CA ILE A 121 -14.95 6.21 -11.13
C ILE A 121 -14.69 5.48 -9.80
N VAL A 122 -13.73 5.96 -9.00
CA VAL A 122 -13.44 5.40 -7.68
C VAL A 122 -14.68 5.43 -6.79
N LYS A 123 -15.43 6.54 -6.78
CA LYS A 123 -16.67 6.66 -6.00
C LYS A 123 -17.72 5.62 -6.38
N ALA A 124 -17.86 5.33 -7.68
CA ALA A 124 -18.80 4.32 -8.18
C ALA A 124 -18.42 2.89 -7.77
N ALA A 125 -17.13 2.64 -7.47
CA ALA A 125 -16.61 1.36 -7.04
C ALA A 125 -16.66 1.14 -5.51
N ASN A 126 -17.20 2.08 -4.73
CA ASN A 126 -17.38 1.90 -3.29
C ASN A 126 -18.37 0.76 -3.00
N LEU A 127 -17.95 -0.19 -2.17
CA LEU A 127 -18.78 -1.32 -1.75
C LEU A 127 -19.54 -0.99 -0.45
N PRO A 128 -20.67 -1.68 -0.17
CA PRO A 128 -21.47 -1.45 1.04
C PRO A 128 -20.68 -1.65 2.35
N ASN A 129 -19.72 -2.58 2.37
CA ASN A 129 -18.84 -2.83 3.53
C ASN A 129 -17.82 -1.71 3.76
N GLY A 130 -17.71 -0.75 2.84
CA GLY A 130 -16.82 0.40 2.93
C GLY A 130 -15.46 0.21 2.28
N SER A 131 -15.14 -0.98 1.74
CA SER A 131 -13.94 -1.19 0.93
C SER A 131 -14.11 -0.59 -0.47
N ASN A 132 -12.97 -0.34 -1.13
CA ASN A 132 -12.95 0.14 -2.50
C ASN A 132 -11.87 -0.61 -3.28
N PRO A 133 -12.22 -1.54 -4.18
CA PRO A 133 -11.26 -2.40 -4.86
C PRO A 133 -10.17 -1.64 -5.63
N ILE A 134 -10.48 -0.42 -6.12
CA ILE A 134 -9.51 0.41 -6.83
C ILE A 134 -8.49 0.99 -5.86
N MET A 135 -8.95 1.52 -4.72
CA MET A 135 -8.07 2.15 -3.73
C MET A 135 -7.30 1.12 -2.91
N ASP A 136 -7.91 -0.03 -2.63
CA ASP A 136 -7.29 -1.12 -1.87
C ASP A 136 -6.11 -1.74 -2.65
N ASN A 137 -6.15 -1.74 -3.99
CA ASN A 137 -5.08 -2.21 -4.86
C ASN A 137 -4.07 -1.12 -5.26
N MET A 138 -4.29 0.13 -4.86
CA MET A 138 -3.33 1.20 -5.11
C MET A 138 -2.13 1.11 -4.14
N LYS A 139 -0.96 1.56 -4.62
CA LYS A 139 0.21 1.73 -3.77
C LYS A 139 -0.15 2.55 -2.52
N PRO A 140 0.24 2.12 -1.30
CA PRO A 140 -0.05 2.85 -0.06
C PRO A 140 0.36 4.32 -0.13
N ILE A 141 -0.39 5.18 0.55
CA ILE A 141 -0.02 6.59 0.72
C ILE A 141 1.05 6.65 1.81
N ARG A 142 2.20 7.23 1.47
CA ARG A 142 3.28 7.40 2.44
C ARG A 142 3.03 8.64 3.29
N VAL A 143 3.02 8.47 4.59
CA VAL A 143 2.71 9.53 5.56
C VAL A 143 3.78 9.68 6.62
N VAL A 144 3.87 10.86 7.20
CA VAL A 144 4.65 11.16 8.41
C VAL A 144 3.69 11.34 9.56
N ASN A 145 3.96 10.71 10.70
CA ASN A 145 3.22 10.97 11.93
C ASN A 145 3.82 12.18 12.65
N VAL A 146 3.09 13.28 12.67
CA VAL A 146 3.48 14.52 13.35
C VAL A 146 2.62 14.71 14.60
N LYS A 147 3.11 14.27 15.74
CA LYS A 147 2.41 14.38 17.05
C LYS A 147 0.98 13.82 17.01
N GLY A 148 0.83 12.62 16.43
CA GLY A 148 -0.46 11.93 16.31
C GLY A 148 -1.27 12.25 15.04
N GLN A 149 -0.88 13.29 14.28
CA GLN A 149 -1.51 13.63 13.01
C GLN A 149 -0.73 13.03 11.84
N TYR A 150 -1.39 12.26 10.97
CA TYR A 150 -0.80 11.80 9.72
C TYR A 150 -0.79 12.91 8.67
N VAL A 151 0.36 13.12 8.04
CA VAL A 151 0.55 14.10 6.96
C VAL A 151 1.19 13.42 5.77
N VAL A 152 0.66 13.61 4.58
CA VAL A 152 1.17 12.96 3.37
C VAL A 152 2.63 13.33 3.10
N ARG A 153 3.52 12.32 2.99
CA ARG A 153 4.86 12.47 2.43
C ARG A 153 4.83 12.29 0.91
N ASP A 154 4.13 11.23 0.45
CA ASP A 154 3.90 10.95 -0.97
C ASP A 154 2.49 10.41 -1.21
N GLY A 155 1.82 10.89 -2.26
CA GLY A 155 0.47 10.47 -2.63
C GLY A 155 -0.63 11.51 -2.39
N ASN A 156 -0.32 12.82 -2.39
CA ASN A 156 -1.35 13.87 -2.24
C ASN A 156 -2.50 13.72 -3.24
N SER A 157 -2.21 13.36 -4.50
CA SER A 157 -3.26 13.09 -5.50
C SER A 157 -4.12 11.88 -5.15
N ARG A 158 -3.52 10.82 -4.62
CA ARG A 158 -4.25 9.63 -4.15
C ARG A 158 -5.13 9.95 -2.94
N LEU A 159 -4.63 10.73 -1.98
CA LEU A 159 -5.43 11.22 -0.86
C LEU A 159 -6.59 12.10 -1.34
N TYR A 160 -6.34 13.00 -2.29
CA TYR A 160 -7.39 13.83 -2.90
C TYR A 160 -8.51 12.97 -3.51
N ILE A 161 -8.13 11.95 -4.30
CA ILE A 161 -9.08 11.00 -4.89
C ILE A 161 -9.88 10.30 -3.80
N ALA A 162 -9.21 9.75 -2.77
CA ALA A 162 -9.85 9.02 -1.69
C ALA A 162 -10.87 9.87 -0.91
N GLN A 163 -10.50 11.10 -0.54
CA GLN A 163 -11.41 12.02 0.17
C GLN A 163 -12.59 12.46 -0.71
N THR A 164 -12.33 12.81 -1.98
CA THR A 164 -13.37 13.23 -2.93
C THR A 164 -14.35 12.09 -3.26
N SER A 165 -13.84 10.87 -3.35
CA SER A 165 -14.63 9.66 -3.60
C SER A 165 -15.36 9.13 -2.37
N LYS A 166 -15.13 9.71 -1.19
CA LYS A 166 -15.71 9.28 0.09
C LYS A 166 -15.38 7.83 0.46
N VAL A 167 -14.18 7.39 0.12
CA VAL A 167 -13.66 6.08 0.55
C VAL A 167 -13.53 6.09 2.07
N LYS A 168 -13.89 4.99 2.75
CA LYS A 168 -13.91 4.94 4.22
C LYS A 168 -12.53 4.67 4.81
N SER A 169 -11.70 3.89 4.12
CA SER A 169 -10.36 3.54 4.58
C SER A 169 -9.41 3.37 3.39
N ILE A 170 -8.16 3.71 3.59
CA ILE A 170 -7.09 3.56 2.59
C ILE A 170 -5.83 3.04 3.25
N PRO A 171 -4.99 2.30 2.50
CA PRO A 171 -3.71 1.84 2.99
C PRO A 171 -2.71 2.99 3.12
N ILE A 172 -2.00 3.04 4.24
CA ILE A 172 -0.89 3.97 4.46
C ILE A 172 0.39 3.23 4.85
N GLU A 173 1.52 3.86 4.58
CA GLU A 173 2.86 3.48 5.03
C GLU A 173 3.46 4.65 5.82
N ILE A 174 3.92 4.39 7.05
CA ILE A 174 4.55 5.43 7.87
C ILE A 174 6.02 5.55 7.51
N VAL A 175 6.44 6.76 7.16
CA VAL A 175 7.85 7.09 6.88
C VAL A 175 8.56 7.43 8.18
N THR A 176 9.65 6.71 8.45
CA THR A 176 10.52 6.91 9.63
C THR A 176 11.94 7.31 9.27
N ASP A 177 12.30 7.29 7.98
CA ASP A 177 13.63 7.64 7.50
C ASP A 177 13.97 9.12 7.75
N VAL A 178 15.14 9.37 8.34
CA VAL A 178 15.55 10.72 8.77
C VAL A 178 15.77 11.69 7.61
N GLU A 179 16.30 11.22 6.50
CA GLU A 179 16.54 12.05 5.31
C GLU A 179 15.20 12.44 4.67
N GLU A 180 14.30 11.49 4.54
CA GLU A 180 12.95 11.76 4.03
C GLU A 180 12.16 12.73 4.93
N LEU A 181 12.33 12.65 6.25
CA LEU A 181 11.72 13.59 7.19
C LEU A 181 12.26 15.02 7.02
N LYS A 182 13.57 15.19 6.74
CA LYS A 182 14.16 16.49 6.43
C LYS A 182 13.58 17.09 5.15
N GLU A 183 13.49 16.29 4.09
CA GLU A 183 12.87 16.72 2.83
C GLU A 183 11.38 17.07 2.99
N PHE A 184 10.66 16.28 3.77
CA PHE A 184 9.26 16.51 4.08
C PHE A 184 9.06 17.87 4.76
N ASN A 185 9.83 18.18 5.80
CA ASN A 185 9.77 19.45 6.51
C ASN A 185 10.11 20.63 5.59
N SER A 186 11.10 20.48 4.71
CA SER A 186 11.47 21.47 3.71
C SER A 186 10.34 21.72 2.70
N ARG A 187 9.62 20.67 2.32
CA ARG A 187 8.45 20.78 1.43
C ARG A 187 7.30 21.53 2.07
N LEU A 188 6.97 21.25 3.33
CA LEU A 188 5.92 21.97 4.05
C LEU A 188 6.22 23.46 4.13
N LYS A 189 7.46 23.83 4.48
CA LYS A 189 7.90 25.26 4.52
C LYS A 189 7.76 25.93 3.16
N ARG A 190 8.20 25.28 2.06
CA ARG A 190 8.06 25.83 0.69
C ARG A 190 6.61 26.04 0.28
N ASN A 191 5.70 25.22 0.78
CA ASN A 191 4.27 25.34 0.51
C ASN A 191 3.55 26.29 1.49
N GLY A 192 4.27 26.91 2.43
CA GLY A 192 3.68 27.80 3.44
C GLY A 192 2.73 27.08 4.40
N LEU A 193 2.94 25.75 4.60
CA LEU A 193 2.09 24.93 5.44
C LEU A 193 2.72 24.72 6.83
N PRO A 194 1.89 24.56 7.87
CA PRO A 194 2.36 24.16 9.19
C PRO A 194 2.93 22.73 9.17
N ASN A 195 3.67 22.35 10.22
CA ASN A 195 4.26 21.01 10.31
C ASN A 195 3.21 19.87 10.23
N GLN A 196 1.99 20.12 10.66
CA GLN A 196 0.88 19.18 10.58
C GLN A 196 0.13 19.22 9.23
N GLY A 197 0.66 19.91 8.22
CA GLY A 197 0.03 20.03 6.92
C GLY A 197 -1.29 20.82 6.95
N THR A 198 -2.21 20.47 6.07
CA THR A 198 -3.55 21.08 6.00
C THR A 198 -4.63 20.03 5.75
N SER A 199 -5.75 20.16 6.44
CA SER A 199 -6.98 19.37 6.18
C SER A 199 -7.79 19.93 5.00
N LYS A 200 -7.46 21.13 4.51
CA LYS A 200 -8.14 21.76 3.38
C LYS A 200 -7.81 21.01 2.08
N LEU A 201 -8.83 20.68 1.31
CA LEU A 201 -8.66 20.02 0.01
C LEU A 201 -7.80 20.90 -0.92
N PRO A 202 -6.76 20.32 -1.54
CA PRO A 202 -5.93 21.03 -2.52
C PRO A 202 -6.73 21.47 -3.75
N THR A 203 -6.28 22.53 -4.39
CA THR A 203 -6.81 22.93 -5.70
C THR A 203 -6.21 22.07 -6.82
N CYS A 204 -6.99 21.76 -7.85
CA CYS A 204 -6.49 21.08 -9.05
C CYS A 204 -5.85 22.09 -10.02
N ARG A 205 -4.61 21.85 -10.43
CA ARG A 205 -3.86 22.67 -11.40
C ARG A 205 -3.44 21.90 -12.62
#